data_1ee3d9da7a8411d9721124b8c3d9e82a
#
_entry.id   1ee3d9da7a8411d9721124b8c3d9e82a
#
_cell.length_a   1.000
_cell.length_b   1.000
_cell.length_c   1.000
_cell.angle_alpha   90.00
_cell.angle_beta   90.00
_cell.angle_gamma   90.00
#
_symmetry.space_group_name_H-M   'P 1'
#
loop_
_entity.id
_entity.type
_entity.pdbx_description
1 polymer ?
#
loop_
_entity_poly.entity_id
_entity_poly.type
_entity_poly.pdbx_seq_one_letter_code
_entity_poly.pdbx_strand_id
1 'polypeptide(L)'
;MERARFIIIGITDHPAPWFPPEVLDVIRHGKIFSGGKRHHDIVASLLPEGAEWIDITVPLDTVFEAYHRAAHFSEGAPIVVFASGDPLFFGFANTVKRKMPDAEIVVYPTFNSLQLLAHRLVMPYHDMRIVSLTGRPWPEFNRALIERAEKIGILTDKEHTPAAIAQRMLEYGYRDYIMHIGEHLGNPQQEKVSTLTLEEASLREFTMPNCVILCGKTAEHTRTFGIPDASFSLLDGREKMITKMPIRLLTLQALDLPHRHVLWDIGACTGSVSIEARLLFPHLQIEAFEIRPECEAIIQENARRFGAPGINIHIGDFLEATTPATTPATTPIVSTMGSPMGSPDAVFIGGHGGHLKEIMEKVLTVLTDDGIIVFNSVTSPKVPTNSRALWDEACQDLGLQQGRPLHIQLNDYNPIEILTAFKSNKL
;
A
#
# COMPACT_ATOMS: atom_id res chain seq x y z
N MET A 1 -9.71 -26.25 28.12
CA MET A 1 -10.37 -26.31 26.81
C MET A 1 -9.40 -26.98 25.86
N GLU A 2 -9.81 -28.00 25.14
CA GLU A 2 -8.97 -28.60 24.09
C GLU A 2 -8.69 -27.52 23.01
N ARG A 3 -7.44 -27.52 22.52
CA ARG A 3 -7.03 -26.58 21.45
C ARG A 3 -7.66 -27.00 20.13
N ALA A 4 -8.19 -26.07 19.39
CA ALA A 4 -8.67 -26.34 18.03
C ALA A 4 -7.51 -26.85 17.17
N ARG A 5 -7.76 -27.88 16.36
CA ARG A 5 -6.75 -28.46 15.45
C ARG A 5 -7.17 -28.25 14.02
N PHE A 6 -6.24 -27.75 13.20
CA PHE A 6 -6.46 -27.54 11.78
C PHE A 6 -5.43 -28.31 10.96
N ILE A 7 -5.91 -28.95 9.91
CA ILE A 7 -5.06 -29.51 8.86
C ILE A 7 -5.40 -28.75 7.58
N ILE A 8 -4.47 -27.91 7.08
CA ILE A 8 -4.72 -27.04 5.94
C ILE A 8 -3.98 -27.59 4.73
N ILE A 9 -4.76 -27.99 3.74
CA ILE A 9 -4.28 -28.68 2.53
C ILE A 9 -4.35 -27.72 1.36
N GLY A 10 -3.20 -27.47 0.73
CA GLY A 10 -3.11 -26.70 -0.51
C GLY A 10 -3.61 -27.49 -1.71
N ILE A 11 -4.42 -26.84 -2.56
CA ILE A 11 -4.88 -27.43 -3.82
C ILE A 11 -4.69 -26.45 -4.99
N THR A 12 -4.47 -27.00 -6.18
CA THR A 12 -4.47 -26.24 -7.43
C THR A 12 -5.87 -26.18 -8.04
N ASP A 13 -6.01 -25.61 -9.23
CA ASP A 13 -7.29 -25.59 -9.97
C ASP A 13 -7.55 -26.90 -10.75
N HIS A 14 -6.76 -27.95 -10.50
CA HIS A 14 -6.91 -29.23 -11.18
C HIS A 14 -8.18 -29.94 -10.71
N PRO A 15 -9.08 -30.37 -11.62
CA PRO A 15 -10.37 -30.99 -11.25
C PRO A 15 -10.22 -32.36 -10.59
N ALA A 16 -9.05 -33.00 -10.72
CA ALA A 16 -8.69 -34.25 -10.04
C ALA A 16 -7.30 -34.07 -9.38
N PRO A 17 -7.22 -33.41 -8.22
CA PRO A 17 -5.94 -33.14 -7.58
C PRO A 17 -5.28 -34.43 -7.12
N TRP A 18 -3.97 -34.50 -7.31
CA TRP A 18 -3.16 -35.56 -6.71
C TRP A 18 -2.77 -35.18 -5.29
N PHE A 19 -2.95 -36.14 -4.38
CA PHE A 19 -2.51 -36.00 -2.98
C PHE A 19 -1.55 -37.12 -2.58
N PRO A 20 -0.55 -36.84 -1.74
CA PRO A 20 0.25 -37.87 -1.09
C PRO A 20 -0.62 -38.81 -0.26
N PRO A 21 -0.19 -40.07 -0.01
CA PRO A 21 -0.97 -41.05 0.74
C PRO A 21 -1.40 -40.55 2.12
N GLU A 22 -0.53 -39.85 2.84
CA GLU A 22 -0.82 -39.29 4.17
C GLU A 22 -1.93 -38.22 4.12
N VAL A 23 -2.01 -37.43 3.05
CA VAL A 23 -3.08 -36.42 2.87
C VAL A 23 -4.39 -37.12 2.50
N LEU A 24 -4.34 -38.17 1.68
CA LEU A 24 -5.53 -38.97 1.38
C LEU A 24 -6.09 -39.65 2.64
N ASP A 25 -5.23 -40.11 3.55
CA ASP A 25 -5.66 -40.67 4.83
C ASP A 25 -6.32 -39.62 5.72
N VAL A 26 -5.80 -38.39 5.77
CA VAL A 26 -6.44 -37.26 6.46
C VAL A 26 -7.83 -36.99 5.88
N ILE A 27 -7.98 -36.99 4.55
CA ILE A 27 -9.28 -36.77 3.89
C ILE A 27 -10.24 -37.91 4.20
N ARG A 28 -9.82 -39.18 4.07
CA ARG A 28 -10.68 -40.35 4.30
C ARG A 28 -11.22 -40.46 5.72
N HIS A 29 -10.44 -40.02 6.71
CA HIS A 29 -10.82 -40.12 8.12
C HIS A 29 -11.32 -38.79 8.72
N GLY A 30 -11.29 -37.73 7.94
CA GLY A 30 -11.81 -36.43 8.32
C GLY A 30 -13.32 -36.44 8.53
N LYS A 31 -13.80 -35.63 9.47
CA LYS A 31 -15.24 -35.46 9.74
C LYS A 31 -15.74 -34.06 9.37
N ILE A 32 -14.90 -33.07 9.59
CA ILE A 32 -15.22 -31.64 9.39
C ILE A 32 -14.25 -31.08 8.36
N PHE A 33 -14.82 -30.54 7.30
CA PHE A 33 -14.08 -29.97 6.19
C PHE A 33 -14.49 -28.52 5.97
N SER A 34 -13.58 -27.74 5.38
CA SER A 34 -13.86 -26.35 5.04
C SER A 34 -13.12 -25.92 3.78
N GLY A 35 -13.66 -24.92 3.11
CA GLY A 35 -13.08 -24.34 1.90
C GLY A 35 -14.05 -23.40 1.22
N GLY A 36 -13.63 -22.70 0.19
CA GLY A 36 -14.53 -21.97 -0.68
C GLY A 36 -15.30 -22.91 -1.61
N LYS A 37 -16.38 -22.44 -2.22
CA LYS A 37 -17.22 -23.23 -3.13
C LYS A 37 -16.42 -24.00 -4.19
N ARG A 38 -15.47 -23.35 -4.88
CA ARG A 38 -14.60 -23.99 -5.87
C ARG A 38 -13.78 -25.14 -5.27
N HIS A 39 -13.27 -24.98 -4.04
CA HIS A 39 -12.52 -26.04 -3.36
C HIS A 39 -13.42 -27.24 -3.08
N HIS A 40 -14.66 -26.99 -2.64
CA HIS A 40 -15.66 -28.05 -2.45
C HIS A 40 -15.90 -28.83 -3.73
N ASP A 41 -16.17 -28.12 -4.85
CA ASP A 41 -16.45 -28.75 -6.15
C ASP A 41 -15.28 -29.65 -6.61
N ILE A 42 -14.04 -29.28 -6.33
CA ILE A 42 -12.83 -30.05 -6.69
C ILE A 42 -12.69 -31.33 -5.82
N VAL A 43 -12.98 -31.25 -4.53
CA VAL A 43 -12.70 -32.37 -3.60
C VAL A 43 -13.92 -33.19 -3.23
N ALA A 44 -15.11 -32.80 -3.65
CA ALA A 44 -16.39 -33.42 -3.25
C ALA A 44 -16.40 -34.95 -3.39
N SER A 45 -15.83 -35.48 -4.49
CA SER A 45 -15.76 -36.94 -4.74
C SER A 45 -14.78 -37.69 -3.82
N LEU A 46 -13.93 -36.97 -3.07
CA LEU A 46 -12.94 -37.56 -2.15
C LEU A 46 -13.42 -37.54 -0.70
N LEU A 47 -14.46 -36.75 -0.40
CA LEU A 47 -14.97 -36.61 0.96
C LEU A 47 -15.70 -37.87 1.41
N PRO A 48 -15.55 -38.30 2.67
CA PRO A 48 -16.29 -39.44 3.21
C PRO A 48 -17.79 -39.15 3.31
N GLU A 49 -18.60 -40.21 3.32
CA GLU A 49 -20.04 -40.10 3.51
C GLU A 49 -20.36 -39.50 4.88
N GLY A 50 -21.27 -38.52 4.91
CA GLY A 50 -21.64 -37.81 6.14
C GLY A 50 -20.65 -36.74 6.60
N ALA A 51 -19.65 -36.38 5.78
CA ALA A 51 -18.72 -35.29 6.08
C ALA A 51 -19.47 -33.95 6.22
N GLU A 52 -19.15 -33.19 7.29
CA GLU A 52 -19.63 -31.82 7.46
C GLU A 52 -18.77 -30.87 6.65
N TRP A 53 -19.40 -29.93 5.93
CA TRP A 53 -18.70 -28.89 5.18
C TRP A 53 -19.01 -27.48 5.70
N ILE A 54 -17.97 -26.70 5.99
CA ILE A 54 -18.09 -25.29 6.40
C ILE A 54 -17.58 -24.42 5.24
N ASP A 55 -18.47 -23.63 4.63
CA ASP A 55 -18.10 -22.73 3.55
C ASP A 55 -17.30 -21.53 4.05
N ILE A 56 -16.18 -21.25 3.38
CA ILE A 56 -15.42 -20.01 3.61
C ILE A 56 -16.06 -18.91 2.77
N THR A 57 -16.79 -18.02 3.44
CA THR A 57 -17.48 -16.87 2.86
C THR A 57 -17.09 -15.57 3.57
N VAL A 58 -17.37 -14.43 2.95
CA VAL A 58 -17.18 -13.10 3.54
C VAL A 58 -18.53 -12.60 4.06
N PRO A 59 -18.59 -12.06 5.29
CA PRO A 59 -17.49 -11.80 6.24
C PRO A 59 -16.98 -13.06 6.96
N LEU A 60 -15.67 -13.09 7.24
CA LEU A 60 -15.02 -14.26 7.83
C LEU A 60 -15.42 -14.56 9.29
N ASP A 61 -16.01 -13.63 9.99
CA ASP A 61 -16.32 -13.80 11.42
C ASP A 61 -17.31 -14.97 11.63
N THR A 62 -18.30 -15.13 10.76
CA THR A 62 -19.24 -16.26 10.80
C THR A 62 -18.55 -17.62 10.58
N VAL A 63 -17.52 -17.66 9.75
CA VAL A 63 -16.70 -18.86 9.50
C VAL A 63 -15.92 -19.23 10.77
N PHE A 64 -15.31 -18.26 11.43
CA PHE A 64 -14.57 -18.50 12.67
C PHE A 64 -15.47 -18.87 13.85
N GLU A 65 -16.69 -18.33 13.91
CA GLU A 65 -17.72 -18.79 14.85
C GLU A 65 -18.08 -20.27 14.60
N ALA A 66 -18.23 -20.68 13.35
CA ALA A 66 -18.47 -22.09 13.00
C ALA A 66 -17.27 -22.97 13.41
N TYR A 67 -16.02 -22.52 13.19
CA TYR A 67 -14.82 -23.23 13.62
C TYR A 67 -14.74 -23.37 15.14
N HIS A 68 -15.07 -22.34 15.92
CA HIS A 68 -15.12 -22.43 17.37
C HIS A 68 -16.17 -23.46 17.84
N ARG A 69 -17.38 -23.45 17.22
CA ARG A 69 -18.40 -24.46 17.53
C ARG A 69 -17.93 -25.88 17.16
N ALA A 70 -17.42 -26.04 15.95
CA ALA A 70 -16.90 -27.33 15.49
C ALA A 70 -15.79 -27.87 16.41
N ALA A 71 -14.83 -27.06 16.80
CA ALA A 71 -13.75 -27.45 17.72
C ALA A 71 -14.27 -27.84 19.11
N HIS A 72 -15.35 -27.21 19.57
CA HIS A 72 -15.95 -27.50 20.88
C HIS A 72 -16.67 -28.86 20.89
N PHE A 73 -17.35 -29.24 19.81
CA PHE A 73 -18.19 -30.43 19.73
C PHE A 73 -17.49 -31.66 19.11
N SER A 74 -16.30 -31.49 18.53
CA SER A 74 -15.61 -32.53 17.75
C SER A 74 -14.68 -33.44 18.56
N GLU A 75 -14.66 -33.34 19.90
CA GLU A 75 -13.80 -34.17 20.78
C GLU A 75 -12.32 -34.19 20.30
N GLY A 76 -11.78 -33.06 19.86
CA GLY A 76 -10.40 -32.92 19.39
C GLY A 76 -10.15 -33.38 17.94
N ALA A 77 -11.20 -33.74 17.18
CA ALA A 77 -11.04 -34.01 15.75
C ALA A 77 -10.60 -32.75 14.98
N PRO A 78 -9.63 -32.88 14.03
CA PRO A 78 -9.15 -31.72 13.28
C PRO A 78 -10.19 -31.23 12.26
N ILE A 79 -10.20 -29.90 12.04
CA ILE A 79 -10.90 -29.28 10.91
C ILE A 79 -9.94 -29.31 9.71
N VAL A 80 -10.34 -30.01 8.64
CA VAL A 80 -9.56 -30.10 7.41
C VAL A 80 -9.96 -28.98 6.47
N VAL A 81 -9.03 -28.06 6.17
CA VAL A 81 -9.30 -26.89 5.35
C VAL A 81 -8.58 -26.99 4.02
N PHE A 82 -9.33 -26.82 2.92
CA PHE A 82 -8.73 -26.71 1.58
C PHE A 82 -8.50 -25.25 1.22
N ALA A 83 -7.27 -24.93 0.77
CA ALA A 83 -6.84 -23.61 0.40
C ALA A 83 -6.15 -23.61 -0.97
N SER A 84 -6.24 -22.52 -1.73
CA SER A 84 -5.56 -22.41 -3.02
C SER A 84 -4.05 -22.35 -2.85
N GLY A 85 -3.32 -23.16 -3.59
CA GLY A 85 -1.85 -23.16 -3.65
C GLY A 85 -1.20 -23.46 -2.31
N ASP A 86 -0.19 -22.68 -1.95
CA ASP A 86 0.46 -22.78 -0.64
C ASP A 86 -0.36 -22.01 0.41
N PRO A 87 -0.89 -22.70 1.45
CA PRO A 87 -1.71 -22.07 2.48
C PRO A 87 -1.01 -20.98 3.30
N LEU A 88 0.32 -20.94 3.32
CA LEU A 88 1.10 -19.91 4.00
C LEU A 88 1.50 -18.75 3.06
N PHE A 89 1.43 -18.95 1.74
CA PHE A 89 1.76 -17.91 0.77
C PHE A 89 0.57 -16.97 0.54
N PHE A 90 0.42 -15.95 1.36
CA PHE A 90 -0.77 -15.07 1.43
C PHE A 90 -2.10 -15.83 1.62
N GLY A 91 -2.02 -17.09 2.00
CA GLY A 91 -3.13 -18.03 2.06
C GLY A 91 -3.86 -18.04 3.39
N PHE A 92 -4.89 -18.87 3.46
CA PHE A 92 -5.86 -18.92 4.56
C PHE A 92 -5.26 -19.35 5.90
N ALA A 93 -4.14 -20.13 5.90
CA ALA A 93 -3.45 -20.53 7.13
C ALA A 93 -2.97 -19.33 7.97
N ASN A 94 -2.56 -18.25 7.31
CA ASN A 94 -2.19 -17.01 8.01
C ASN A 94 -3.39 -16.37 8.73
N THR A 95 -4.57 -16.49 8.13
CA THR A 95 -5.80 -15.96 8.72
C THR A 95 -6.23 -16.80 9.92
N VAL A 96 -6.15 -18.14 9.82
CA VAL A 96 -6.40 -19.04 10.95
C VAL A 96 -5.44 -18.74 12.10
N LYS A 97 -4.14 -18.66 11.82
CA LYS A 97 -3.13 -18.33 12.84
C LYS A 97 -3.39 -17.01 13.56
N ARG A 98 -3.86 -15.99 12.84
CA ARG A 98 -4.17 -14.66 13.41
C ARG A 98 -5.47 -14.66 14.24
N LYS A 99 -6.52 -15.33 13.76
CA LYS A 99 -7.85 -15.34 14.39
C LYS A 99 -7.97 -16.37 15.52
N MET A 100 -7.17 -17.43 15.46
CA MET A 100 -7.12 -18.52 16.46
C MET A 100 -5.66 -18.82 16.85
N PRO A 101 -5.00 -17.92 17.58
CA PRO A 101 -3.56 -17.99 17.86
C PRO A 101 -3.13 -19.23 18.66
N ASP A 102 -4.06 -19.81 19.44
CA ASP A 102 -3.81 -21.01 20.25
C ASP A 102 -4.06 -22.33 19.51
N ALA A 103 -4.52 -22.27 18.24
CA ALA A 103 -4.82 -23.46 17.45
C ALA A 103 -3.53 -24.20 17.05
N GLU A 104 -3.61 -25.53 17.05
CA GLU A 104 -2.59 -26.39 16.43
C GLU A 104 -2.84 -26.43 14.93
N ILE A 105 -1.83 -26.11 14.11
CA ILE A 105 -1.98 -26.02 12.65
C ILE A 105 -0.92 -26.89 11.98
N VAL A 106 -1.37 -27.84 11.16
CA VAL A 106 -0.55 -28.62 10.25
C VAL A 106 -0.84 -28.18 8.82
N VAL A 107 0.20 -27.99 8.00
CA VAL A 107 0.05 -27.49 6.62
C VAL A 107 0.65 -28.48 5.64
N TYR A 108 -0.14 -28.85 4.63
CA TYR A 108 0.30 -29.60 3.46
C TYR A 108 0.26 -28.65 2.24
N PRO A 109 1.39 -28.07 1.83
CA PRO A 109 1.41 -27.10 0.74
C PRO A 109 1.37 -27.76 -0.64
N THR A 110 0.94 -26.98 -1.63
CA THR A 110 1.23 -27.25 -3.04
C THR A 110 1.80 -25.99 -3.70
N PHE A 111 2.16 -26.08 -4.98
CA PHE A 111 2.65 -24.92 -5.71
C PHE A 111 1.62 -23.79 -5.73
N ASN A 112 2.04 -22.59 -5.38
CA ASN A 112 1.19 -21.41 -5.56
C ASN A 112 1.12 -21.00 -7.04
N SER A 113 0.19 -20.11 -7.37
CA SER A 113 -0.07 -19.71 -8.78
C SER A 113 1.15 -19.04 -9.43
N LEU A 114 1.96 -18.28 -8.70
CA LEU A 114 3.16 -17.64 -9.25
C LEU A 114 4.26 -18.68 -9.56
N GLN A 115 4.40 -19.69 -8.71
CA GLN A 115 5.32 -20.80 -8.98
C GLN A 115 4.87 -21.58 -10.22
N LEU A 116 3.57 -21.89 -10.33
CA LEU A 116 3.03 -22.58 -11.51
C LEU A 116 3.27 -21.76 -12.78
N LEU A 117 3.01 -20.46 -12.76
CA LEU A 117 3.27 -19.57 -13.89
C LEU A 117 4.76 -19.56 -14.27
N ALA A 118 5.65 -19.40 -13.27
CA ALA A 118 7.09 -19.43 -13.49
C ALA A 118 7.55 -20.76 -14.10
N HIS A 119 6.98 -21.90 -13.66
CA HIS A 119 7.28 -23.22 -14.25
C HIS A 119 6.82 -23.32 -15.70
N ARG A 120 5.65 -22.76 -16.06
CA ARG A 120 5.18 -22.74 -17.46
C ARG A 120 6.08 -21.89 -18.37
N LEU A 121 6.67 -20.84 -17.80
CA LEU A 121 7.61 -19.93 -18.48
C LEU A 121 9.05 -20.43 -18.44
N VAL A 122 9.36 -21.49 -17.69
CA VAL A 122 10.72 -21.97 -17.38
C VAL A 122 11.59 -20.81 -16.84
N MET A 123 10.99 -20.05 -15.92
CA MET A 123 11.57 -18.82 -15.39
C MET A 123 12.01 -19.00 -13.93
N PRO A 124 13.27 -18.65 -13.57
CA PRO A 124 13.69 -18.54 -12.18
C PRO A 124 12.85 -17.48 -11.43
N TYR A 125 12.48 -17.77 -10.19
CA TYR A 125 11.62 -16.87 -9.39
C TYR A 125 12.15 -16.57 -7.99
N HIS A 126 13.38 -16.95 -7.68
CA HIS A 126 14.03 -16.67 -6.39
C HIS A 126 14.29 -15.16 -6.16
N ASP A 127 14.41 -14.38 -7.22
CA ASP A 127 14.62 -12.94 -7.28
C ASP A 127 13.32 -12.12 -7.47
N MET A 128 12.19 -12.80 -7.47
CA MET A 128 10.89 -12.18 -7.71
C MET A 128 10.40 -11.39 -6.49
N ARG A 129 10.13 -10.10 -6.67
CA ARG A 129 9.39 -9.29 -5.68
C ARG A 129 7.93 -9.74 -5.68
N ILE A 130 7.45 -10.23 -4.56
CA ILE A 130 6.07 -10.71 -4.45
C ILE A 130 5.16 -9.60 -3.92
N VAL A 131 4.04 -9.40 -4.62
CA VAL A 131 2.97 -8.47 -4.23
C VAL A 131 1.63 -9.19 -4.26
N SER A 132 0.86 -9.08 -3.21
CA SER A 132 -0.52 -9.54 -3.20
C SER A 132 -1.47 -8.35 -3.24
N LEU A 133 -2.27 -8.28 -4.30
CA LEU A 133 -3.35 -7.32 -4.44
C LEU A 133 -4.72 -7.93 -4.06
N THR A 134 -4.75 -9.21 -3.71
CA THR A 134 -5.99 -9.91 -3.31
C THR A 134 -6.58 -9.30 -2.04
N GLY A 135 -7.65 -8.49 -2.18
CA GLY A 135 -8.27 -7.75 -1.10
C GLY A 135 -7.32 -6.74 -0.41
N ARG A 136 -6.33 -6.23 -1.13
CA ARG A 136 -5.34 -5.27 -0.63
C ARG A 136 -5.19 -4.09 -1.58
N PRO A 137 -4.93 -2.87 -1.05
CA PRO A 137 -4.73 -1.69 -1.87
C PRO A 137 -3.35 -1.68 -2.57
N TRP A 138 -3.12 -0.70 -3.43
CA TRP A 138 -1.96 -0.56 -4.29
C TRP A 138 -0.58 -0.28 -3.65
N PRO A 139 -0.42 0.18 -2.37
CA PRO A 139 0.86 0.70 -1.86
C PRO A 139 2.07 -0.20 -2.12
N GLU A 140 1.99 -1.51 -1.84
CA GLU A 140 3.12 -2.43 -2.07
C GLU A 140 3.45 -2.60 -3.55
N PHE A 141 2.44 -2.57 -4.42
CA PHE A 141 2.66 -2.58 -5.87
C PHE A 141 3.31 -1.28 -6.35
N ASN A 142 2.81 -0.13 -5.90
CA ASN A 142 3.39 1.16 -6.20
C ASN A 142 4.86 1.23 -5.76
N ARG A 143 5.14 0.70 -4.56
CA ARG A 143 6.51 0.60 -4.04
C ARG A 143 7.41 -0.22 -4.95
N ALA A 144 6.96 -1.41 -5.36
CA ALA A 144 7.72 -2.27 -6.27
C ALA A 144 8.00 -1.59 -7.61
N LEU A 145 7.04 -0.81 -8.15
CA LEU A 145 7.23 -0.01 -9.37
C LEU A 145 8.23 1.12 -9.17
N ILE A 146 8.12 1.88 -8.08
CA ILE A 146 9.03 2.99 -7.77
C ILE A 146 10.46 2.47 -7.56
N GLU A 147 10.62 1.36 -6.87
CA GLU A 147 11.92 0.68 -6.66
C GLU A 147 12.45 0.02 -7.94
N ARG A 148 11.68 0.03 -9.06
CA ARG A 148 12.06 -0.57 -10.34
C ARG A 148 12.43 -2.05 -10.22
N ALA A 149 11.66 -2.82 -9.44
CA ALA A 149 11.88 -4.25 -9.31
C ALA A 149 11.85 -4.93 -10.69
N GLU A 150 12.92 -5.64 -11.05
CA GLU A 150 13.08 -6.27 -12.36
C GLU A 150 12.03 -7.37 -12.61
N LYS A 151 11.60 -8.05 -11.55
CA LYS A 151 10.60 -9.11 -11.61
C LYS A 151 9.59 -8.96 -10.48
N ILE A 152 8.31 -8.83 -10.83
CA ILE A 152 7.23 -8.66 -9.85
C ILE A 152 6.17 -9.74 -10.07
N GLY A 153 5.98 -10.59 -9.07
CA GLY A 153 4.90 -11.57 -9.05
C GLY A 153 3.70 -11.04 -8.30
N ILE A 154 2.52 -11.07 -8.92
CA ILE A 154 1.32 -10.41 -8.43
C ILE A 154 0.17 -11.40 -8.30
N LEU A 155 -0.38 -11.51 -7.08
CA LEU A 155 -1.68 -12.15 -6.84
C LEU A 155 -2.78 -11.12 -7.05
N THR A 156 -3.71 -11.43 -7.92
CA THR A 156 -4.78 -10.56 -8.40
C THR A 156 -6.11 -10.80 -7.68
N ASP A 157 -7.08 -9.94 -7.92
CA ASP A 157 -8.48 -10.11 -7.54
C ASP A 157 -9.42 -9.50 -8.60
N LYS A 158 -10.70 -9.32 -8.26
CA LYS A 158 -11.73 -8.81 -9.20
C LYS A 158 -11.52 -7.35 -9.57
N GLU A 159 -10.91 -6.55 -8.69
CA GLU A 159 -10.64 -5.12 -8.90
C GLU A 159 -9.25 -4.93 -9.50
N HIS A 160 -8.26 -5.65 -8.98
CA HIS A 160 -6.88 -5.61 -9.43
C HIS A 160 -6.63 -6.69 -10.50
N THR A 161 -7.32 -6.55 -11.62
CA THR A 161 -7.16 -7.43 -12.78
C THR A 161 -5.83 -7.17 -13.51
N PRO A 162 -5.34 -8.12 -14.34
CA PRO A 162 -4.16 -7.86 -15.18
C PRO A 162 -4.30 -6.58 -16.02
N ALA A 163 -5.51 -6.29 -16.53
CA ALA A 163 -5.79 -5.07 -17.28
C ALA A 163 -5.66 -3.80 -16.41
N ALA A 164 -6.24 -3.81 -15.21
CA ALA A 164 -6.14 -2.67 -14.28
C ALA A 164 -4.68 -2.41 -13.85
N ILE A 165 -3.90 -3.49 -13.65
CA ILE A 165 -2.47 -3.40 -13.36
C ILE A 165 -1.73 -2.74 -14.53
N ALA A 166 -1.98 -3.20 -15.75
CA ALA A 166 -1.36 -2.64 -16.96
C ALA A 166 -1.72 -1.17 -17.17
N GLN A 167 -3.01 -0.80 -17.00
CA GLN A 167 -3.49 0.58 -17.12
C GLN A 167 -2.78 1.49 -16.10
N ARG A 168 -2.68 1.05 -14.83
CA ARG A 168 -1.98 1.80 -13.81
C ARG A 168 -0.51 2.01 -14.12
N MET A 169 0.18 0.99 -14.64
CA MET A 169 1.57 1.10 -15.06
C MET A 169 1.75 2.10 -16.20
N LEU A 170 0.89 2.04 -17.21
CA LEU A 170 0.90 2.96 -18.34
C LEU A 170 0.61 4.40 -17.92
N GLU A 171 -0.35 4.59 -17.00
CA GLU A 171 -0.71 5.90 -16.44
C GLU A 171 0.50 6.61 -15.80
N TYR A 172 1.35 5.87 -15.09
CA TYR A 172 2.53 6.40 -14.41
C TYR A 172 3.83 6.20 -15.20
N GLY A 173 3.74 5.86 -16.50
CA GLY A 173 4.90 5.79 -17.39
C GLY A 173 5.83 4.60 -17.21
N TYR A 174 5.40 3.54 -16.54
CA TYR A 174 6.16 2.30 -16.37
C TYR A 174 5.99 1.37 -17.56
N ARG A 175 6.51 1.74 -18.74
CA ARG A 175 6.28 1.03 -20.03
C ARG A 175 7.27 -0.10 -20.31
N ASP A 176 8.37 -0.19 -19.56
CA ASP A 176 9.48 -1.10 -19.84
C ASP A 176 9.32 -2.48 -19.22
N TYR A 177 8.08 -2.97 -19.14
CA TYR A 177 7.75 -4.28 -18.61
C TYR A 177 6.99 -5.12 -19.65
N ILE A 178 7.26 -6.42 -19.62
CA ILE A 178 6.43 -7.45 -20.26
C ILE A 178 5.59 -8.13 -19.20
N MET A 179 4.33 -8.36 -19.51
CA MET A 179 3.37 -8.99 -18.61
C MET A 179 3.11 -10.43 -19.02
N HIS A 180 3.41 -11.36 -18.12
CA HIS A 180 3.03 -12.77 -18.24
C HIS A 180 1.83 -13.02 -17.36
N ILE A 181 0.77 -13.60 -17.92
CA ILE A 181 -0.51 -13.87 -17.24
C ILE A 181 -0.77 -15.36 -17.25
N GLY A 182 -1.08 -15.92 -16.09
CA GLY A 182 -1.56 -17.27 -15.96
C GLY A 182 -3.01 -17.28 -15.51
N GLU A 183 -3.88 -17.91 -16.30
CA GLU A 183 -5.31 -18.09 -16.03
C GLU A 183 -5.58 -19.57 -15.76
N HIS A 184 -6.36 -19.91 -14.72
CA HIS A 184 -6.73 -21.28 -14.34
C HIS A 184 -5.55 -22.27 -14.26
N LEU A 185 -4.42 -21.82 -13.75
CA LEU A 185 -3.19 -22.63 -13.69
C LEU A 185 -3.42 -23.94 -12.94
N GLY A 186 -3.02 -25.04 -13.56
CA GLY A 186 -3.22 -26.39 -13.06
C GLY A 186 -4.50 -27.04 -13.59
N ASN A 187 -5.40 -26.33 -14.27
CA ASN A 187 -6.60 -26.89 -14.88
C ASN A 187 -6.33 -27.30 -16.35
N PRO A 188 -6.26 -28.60 -16.69
CA PRO A 188 -5.86 -29.04 -18.04
C PRO A 188 -6.75 -28.55 -19.19
N GLN A 189 -7.99 -28.17 -18.91
CA GLN A 189 -8.96 -27.73 -19.91
C GLN A 189 -9.06 -26.24 -20.06
N GLN A 190 -8.70 -25.47 -18.98
CA GLN A 190 -8.90 -24.02 -18.91
C GLN A 190 -7.61 -23.25 -18.75
N GLU A 191 -6.50 -23.93 -18.44
CA GLU A 191 -5.21 -23.29 -18.26
C GLU A 191 -4.81 -22.51 -19.51
N LYS A 192 -4.48 -21.23 -19.30
CA LYS A 192 -3.96 -20.38 -20.36
C LYS A 192 -2.82 -19.54 -19.83
N VAL A 193 -1.74 -19.48 -20.60
CA VAL A 193 -0.59 -18.61 -20.34
C VAL A 193 -0.44 -17.65 -21.49
N SER A 194 -0.36 -16.36 -21.18
CA SER A 194 -0.21 -15.30 -22.17
C SER A 194 0.97 -14.41 -21.81
N THR A 195 1.70 -13.96 -22.83
CA THR A 195 2.79 -12.97 -22.71
C THR A 195 2.41 -11.79 -23.57
N LEU A 196 2.25 -10.62 -22.96
CA LEU A 196 1.70 -9.43 -23.60
C LEU A 196 2.53 -8.18 -23.22
N THR A 197 2.46 -7.17 -24.07
CA THR A 197 2.84 -5.80 -23.69
C THR A 197 1.80 -5.24 -22.73
N LEU A 198 2.13 -4.16 -22.02
CA LEU A 198 1.17 -3.51 -21.12
C LEU A 198 0.00 -2.91 -21.90
N GLU A 199 0.26 -2.37 -23.09
CA GLU A 199 -0.77 -1.82 -23.99
C GLU A 199 -1.78 -2.89 -24.40
N GLU A 200 -1.29 -4.07 -24.80
CA GLU A 200 -2.17 -5.21 -25.15
C GLU A 200 -2.96 -5.71 -23.95
N ALA A 201 -2.31 -5.85 -22.80
CA ALA A 201 -2.95 -6.33 -21.56
C ALA A 201 -4.02 -5.36 -21.05
N SER A 202 -3.80 -4.04 -21.19
CA SER A 202 -4.75 -3.01 -20.75
C SER A 202 -6.10 -3.02 -21.44
N LEU A 203 -6.17 -3.66 -22.63
CA LEU A 203 -7.36 -3.72 -23.50
C LEU A 203 -8.05 -5.09 -23.47
N ARG A 204 -7.54 -6.06 -22.70
CA ARG A 204 -8.07 -7.43 -22.68
C ARG A 204 -8.80 -7.74 -21.38
N GLU A 205 -9.73 -8.67 -21.46
CA GLU A 205 -10.34 -9.31 -20.30
C GLU A 205 -9.63 -10.63 -20.01
N PHE A 206 -9.56 -10.97 -18.73
CA PHE A 206 -8.90 -12.18 -18.23
C PHE A 206 -9.83 -12.92 -17.29
N THR A 207 -9.84 -14.26 -17.42
CA THR A 207 -10.66 -15.12 -16.57
C THR A 207 -10.03 -15.34 -15.20
N MET A 208 -10.85 -15.57 -14.19
CA MET A 208 -10.40 -15.87 -12.82
C MET A 208 -10.48 -17.37 -12.55
N PRO A 209 -9.57 -17.93 -11.74
CA PRO A 209 -8.45 -17.28 -11.05
C PRO A 209 -7.27 -16.98 -11.99
N ASN A 210 -6.59 -15.88 -11.76
CA ASN A 210 -5.39 -15.55 -12.51
C ASN A 210 -4.29 -14.96 -11.63
N CYS A 211 -3.07 -14.87 -12.16
CA CYS A 211 -1.94 -14.18 -11.55
C CYS A 211 -1.04 -13.59 -12.64
N VAL A 212 -0.15 -12.70 -12.24
CA VAL A 212 0.72 -11.95 -13.15
C VAL A 212 2.18 -12.06 -12.71
N ILE A 213 3.09 -12.21 -13.67
CA ILE A 213 4.52 -11.93 -13.51
C ILE A 213 4.88 -10.81 -14.46
N LEU A 214 5.39 -9.71 -13.91
CA LEU A 214 5.98 -8.61 -14.67
C LEU A 214 7.48 -8.80 -14.76
N CYS A 215 8.04 -8.67 -15.96
CA CYS A 215 9.48 -8.67 -16.19
C CYS A 215 9.89 -7.33 -16.79
N GLY A 216 10.69 -6.56 -16.05
CA GLY A 216 11.28 -5.30 -16.51
C GLY A 216 12.37 -5.57 -17.55
N LYS A 217 12.42 -4.74 -18.58
CA LYS A 217 13.57 -4.68 -19.46
C LYS A 217 14.69 -3.98 -18.71
N THR A 218 15.88 -4.55 -18.70
CA THR A 218 17.08 -3.99 -18.07
C THR A 218 17.49 -2.70 -18.79
N ALA A 219 16.83 -1.59 -18.45
CA ALA A 219 17.30 -0.26 -18.81
C ALA A 219 17.83 0.39 -17.52
N GLU A 220 19.06 0.88 -17.54
CA GLU A 220 19.59 1.69 -16.44
C GLU A 220 18.78 2.99 -16.30
N HIS A 221 17.69 2.91 -15.56
CA HIS A 221 16.92 4.11 -15.18
C HIS A 221 17.60 4.76 -13.98
N THR A 222 18.64 5.54 -14.22
CA THR A 222 19.22 6.41 -13.19
C THR A 222 18.24 7.54 -12.89
N ARG A 223 17.63 7.51 -11.72
CA ARG A 223 16.93 8.70 -11.22
C ARG A 223 17.95 9.74 -10.80
N THR A 224 17.81 10.94 -11.33
CA THR A 224 18.57 12.10 -10.82
C THR A 224 18.13 12.39 -9.38
N PHE A 225 19.10 12.62 -8.50
CA PHE A 225 18.84 13.12 -7.16
C PHE A 225 18.42 14.59 -7.23
N GLY A 226 17.18 14.86 -6.88
CA GLY A 226 16.56 16.18 -7.05
C GLY A 226 15.93 16.40 -8.43
N ILE A 227 14.62 16.59 -8.49
CA ILE A 227 13.90 16.90 -9.72
C ILE A 227 14.03 18.40 -10.02
N PRO A 228 14.52 18.79 -11.23
CA PRO A 228 14.61 20.21 -11.60
C PRO A 228 13.24 20.91 -11.54
N ASP A 229 13.18 22.11 -11.00
CA ASP A 229 11.93 22.87 -10.86
C ASP A 229 11.22 23.09 -12.20
N ALA A 230 12.00 23.31 -13.28
CA ALA A 230 11.47 23.51 -14.63
C ALA A 230 10.78 22.27 -15.23
N SER A 231 10.94 21.11 -14.61
CA SER A 231 10.31 19.86 -15.07
C SER A 231 8.88 19.70 -14.53
N PHE A 232 8.47 20.53 -13.57
CA PHE A 232 7.12 20.51 -13.01
C PHE A 232 6.16 21.39 -13.80
N SER A 233 4.91 20.93 -13.96
CA SER A 233 3.79 21.80 -14.32
C SER A 233 3.47 22.70 -13.13
N LEU A 234 3.34 23.99 -13.39
CA LEU A 234 3.16 25.05 -12.39
C LEU A 234 1.74 25.63 -12.45
N LEU A 235 1.25 26.12 -11.32
CA LEU A 235 0.00 26.86 -11.26
C LEU A 235 0.17 28.21 -11.99
N ASP A 236 -0.53 28.41 -13.11
CA ASP A 236 -0.47 29.62 -13.96
C ASP A 236 0.96 30.04 -14.32
N GLY A 237 1.90 29.10 -14.45
CA GLY A 237 3.31 29.39 -14.71
C GLY A 237 4.06 30.09 -13.57
N ARG A 238 3.51 30.09 -12.35
CA ARG A 238 4.08 30.84 -11.19
C ARG A 238 5.28 30.10 -10.59
N GLU A 239 6.46 30.35 -11.09
CA GLU A 239 7.72 29.78 -10.61
C GLU A 239 8.03 30.00 -9.11
N LYS A 240 7.41 31.02 -8.50
CA LYS A 240 7.62 31.34 -7.07
C LYS A 240 6.78 30.47 -6.12
N MET A 241 5.85 29.70 -6.66
CA MET A 241 4.94 28.87 -5.87
C MET A 241 5.41 27.42 -5.71
N ILE A 242 6.56 27.07 -6.29
CA ILE A 242 7.18 25.75 -6.07
C ILE A 242 8.32 25.86 -5.05
N THR A 243 8.40 24.95 -4.11
CA THR A 243 9.56 24.80 -3.23
C THR A 243 10.78 24.43 -4.09
N LYS A 244 11.79 25.32 -4.14
CA LYS A 244 12.99 25.16 -4.97
C LYS A 244 13.74 23.88 -4.65
N MET A 245 14.29 23.21 -5.68
CA MET A 245 14.88 21.88 -5.55
C MET A 245 15.87 21.74 -4.39
N PRO A 246 16.87 22.63 -4.17
CA PRO A 246 17.77 22.50 -3.02
C PRO A 246 17.05 22.63 -1.68
N ILE A 247 16.07 23.54 -1.57
CA ILE A 247 15.24 23.72 -0.37
C ILE A 247 14.39 22.48 -0.13
N ARG A 248 13.76 21.97 -1.19
CA ARG A 248 12.92 20.77 -1.13
C ARG A 248 13.70 19.56 -0.58
N LEU A 249 14.92 19.31 -1.07
CA LEU A 249 15.77 18.21 -0.59
C LEU A 249 16.16 18.38 0.87
N LEU A 250 16.52 19.58 1.28
CA LEU A 250 16.84 19.87 2.69
C LEU A 250 15.61 19.79 3.60
N THR A 251 14.43 20.16 3.09
CA THR A 251 13.15 19.97 3.79
C THR A 251 12.87 18.47 4.03
N LEU A 252 13.07 17.62 3.01
CA LEU A 252 12.91 16.18 3.16
C LEU A 252 13.89 15.57 4.17
N GLN A 253 15.13 16.10 4.20
CA GLN A 253 16.11 15.71 5.22
C GLN A 253 15.64 16.13 6.62
N ALA A 254 15.14 17.35 6.80
CA ALA A 254 14.66 17.86 8.07
C ALA A 254 13.45 17.07 8.61
N LEU A 255 12.64 16.46 7.72
CA LEU A 255 11.49 15.60 8.05
C LEU A 255 11.91 14.21 8.56
N ASP A 256 13.17 13.81 8.40
CA ASP A 256 13.70 12.47 8.78
C ASP A 256 12.91 11.30 8.15
N LEU A 257 12.52 11.44 6.90
CA LEU A 257 11.60 10.54 6.19
C LEU A 257 12.01 9.04 6.14
N PRO A 258 13.31 8.65 6.19
CA PRO A 258 13.68 7.23 6.27
C PRO A 258 13.08 6.49 7.46
N HIS A 259 12.80 7.20 8.57
CA HIS A 259 12.29 6.64 9.82
C HIS A 259 10.78 6.92 10.03
N ARG A 260 10.10 7.53 9.03
CA ARG A 260 8.69 7.92 9.10
C ARG A 260 7.81 6.98 8.29
N HIS A 261 6.50 7.03 8.55
CA HIS A 261 5.50 6.18 7.89
C HIS A 261 4.42 6.99 7.17
N VAL A 262 4.02 8.13 7.75
CA VAL A 262 2.92 8.96 7.23
C VAL A 262 3.37 10.41 7.13
N LEU A 263 3.51 10.91 5.90
CA LEU A 263 3.82 12.31 5.61
C LEU A 263 2.54 13.07 5.26
N TRP A 264 2.30 14.18 5.94
CA TRP A 264 1.33 15.19 5.55
C TRP A 264 2.05 16.39 4.92
N ASP A 265 1.66 16.74 3.68
CA ASP A 265 2.16 17.90 2.93
C ASP A 265 1.02 18.93 2.86
N ILE A 266 1.05 19.96 3.71
CA ILE A 266 0.00 20.97 3.84
C ILE A 266 0.39 22.20 3.01
N GLY A 267 -0.46 22.55 2.03
CA GLY A 267 -0.18 23.56 1.01
C GLY A 267 0.69 22.99 -0.12
N ALA A 268 0.32 21.81 -0.63
CA ALA A 268 1.11 21.03 -1.57
C ALA A 268 1.32 21.69 -2.94
N CYS A 269 0.41 22.56 -3.38
CA CYS A 269 0.43 23.34 -4.63
C CYS A 269 0.73 22.49 -5.87
N THR A 270 2.00 22.40 -6.31
CA THR A 270 2.43 21.57 -7.46
C THR A 270 2.66 20.09 -7.10
N GLY A 271 2.58 19.74 -5.82
CA GLY A 271 2.93 18.43 -5.30
C GLY A 271 4.43 18.12 -5.27
N SER A 272 5.29 19.12 -5.46
CA SER A 272 6.72 18.89 -5.65
C SER A 272 7.40 18.21 -4.46
N VAL A 273 7.03 18.56 -3.22
CA VAL A 273 7.55 17.93 -2.00
C VAL A 273 7.02 16.51 -1.86
N SER A 274 5.71 16.32 -2.01
CA SER A 274 5.06 14.99 -2.00
C SER A 274 5.66 14.04 -3.04
N ILE A 275 5.88 14.51 -4.29
CA ILE A 275 6.42 13.71 -5.39
C ILE A 275 7.88 13.32 -5.12
N GLU A 276 8.73 14.27 -4.71
CA GLU A 276 10.12 13.98 -4.37
C GLU A 276 10.19 12.99 -3.19
N ALA A 277 9.38 13.21 -2.14
CA ALA A 277 9.28 12.30 -1.00
C ALA A 277 8.85 10.90 -1.43
N ARG A 278 7.82 10.80 -2.28
CA ARG A 278 7.29 9.52 -2.78
C ARG A 278 8.33 8.72 -3.55
N LEU A 279 9.14 9.38 -4.37
CA LEU A 279 10.15 8.72 -5.19
C LEU A 279 11.39 8.30 -4.40
N LEU A 280 11.79 9.08 -3.38
CA LEU A 280 12.94 8.78 -2.54
C LEU A 280 12.60 7.81 -1.40
N PHE A 281 11.38 7.86 -0.88
CA PHE A 281 10.90 7.09 0.26
C PHE A 281 9.59 6.36 -0.08
N PRO A 282 9.63 5.33 -0.93
CA PRO A 282 8.42 4.70 -1.46
C PRO A 282 7.60 3.90 -0.44
N HIS A 283 8.08 3.75 0.79
CA HIS A 283 7.35 3.15 1.91
C HIS A 283 6.32 4.09 2.55
N LEU A 284 6.45 5.41 2.35
CA LEU A 284 5.59 6.39 3.00
C LEU A 284 4.14 6.32 2.49
N GLN A 285 3.21 6.52 3.39
CA GLN A 285 1.87 7.01 3.06
C GLN A 285 1.94 8.53 2.98
N ILE A 286 1.47 9.13 1.87
CA ILE A 286 1.56 10.58 1.64
C ILE A 286 0.16 11.15 1.46
N GLU A 287 -0.18 12.13 2.29
CA GLU A 287 -1.42 12.88 2.26
C GLU A 287 -1.10 14.34 1.91
N ALA A 288 -1.47 14.77 0.72
CA ALA A 288 -1.23 16.11 0.20
C ALA A 288 -2.51 16.96 0.31
N PHE A 289 -2.45 18.04 1.09
CA PHE A 289 -3.57 18.96 1.30
C PHE A 289 -3.34 20.25 0.53
N GLU A 290 -4.33 20.69 -0.22
CA GLU A 290 -4.27 21.94 -0.97
C GLU A 290 -5.65 22.60 -1.04
N ILE A 291 -5.70 23.90 -0.79
CA ILE A 291 -6.96 24.65 -0.75
C ILE A 291 -7.49 24.97 -2.17
N ARG A 292 -6.61 25.04 -3.17
CA ARG A 292 -6.95 25.47 -4.54
C ARG A 292 -7.36 24.27 -5.38
N PRO A 293 -8.60 24.21 -5.89
CA PRO A 293 -9.07 23.09 -6.72
C PRO A 293 -8.21 22.86 -7.99
N GLU A 294 -7.66 23.91 -8.57
CA GLU A 294 -6.87 23.85 -9.80
C GLU A 294 -5.56 23.05 -9.61
N CYS A 295 -5.08 22.98 -8.38
CA CYS A 295 -3.85 22.25 -8.05
C CYS A 295 -4.02 20.72 -8.10
N GLU A 296 -5.24 20.18 -7.98
CA GLU A 296 -5.48 18.75 -8.07
C GLU A 296 -4.95 18.15 -9.38
N ALA A 297 -5.39 18.73 -10.49
CA ALA A 297 -4.96 18.30 -11.84
C ALA A 297 -3.44 18.44 -12.02
N ILE A 298 -2.85 19.51 -11.47
CA ILE A 298 -1.40 19.76 -11.56
C ILE A 298 -0.62 18.71 -10.77
N ILE A 299 -1.04 18.41 -9.53
CA ILE A 299 -0.39 17.37 -8.69
C ILE A 299 -0.49 16.00 -9.39
N GLN A 300 -1.67 15.64 -9.91
CA GLN A 300 -1.88 14.39 -10.63
C GLN A 300 -1.01 14.30 -11.89
N GLU A 301 -0.96 15.36 -12.70
CA GLU A 301 -0.12 15.42 -13.91
C GLU A 301 1.36 15.25 -13.57
N ASN A 302 1.86 15.99 -12.57
CA ASN A 302 3.23 15.87 -12.11
C ASN A 302 3.53 14.46 -11.55
N ALA A 303 2.64 13.89 -10.74
CA ALA A 303 2.79 12.55 -10.20
C ALA A 303 2.88 11.49 -11.31
N ARG A 304 2.05 11.59 -12.35
CA ARG A 304 2.11 10.71 -13.54
C ARG A 304 3.40 10.90 -14.31
N ARG A 305 3.79 12.15 -14.57
CA ARG A 305 5.02 12.51 -15.32
C ARG A 305 6.28 11.93 -14.69
N PHE A 306 6.37 11.94 -13.36
CA PHE A 306 7.55 11.45 -12.63
C PHE A 306 7.45 10.00 -12.16
N GLY A 307 6.33 9.33 -12.45
CA GLY A 307 6.12 7.95 -12.00
C GLY A 307 6.03 7.83 -10.48
N ALA A 308 5.26 8.71 -9.84
CA ALA A 308 5.06 8.78 -8.39
C ALA A 308 3.62 8.38 -7.98
N PRO A 309 3.20 7.11 -8.13
CA PRO A 309 1.86 6.67 -7.77
C PRO A 309 1.64 6.65 -6.25
N GLY A 310 0.41 6.88 -5.81
CA GLY A 310 0.00 6.67 -4.41
C GLY A 310 0.19 7.89 -3.51
N ILE A 311 0.06 9.10 -4.05
CA ILE A 311 -0.14 10.34 -3.30
C ILE A 311 -1.64 10.56 -3.18
N ASN A 312 -2.15 10.66 -1.95
CA ASN A 312 -3.54 10.98 -1.67
C ASN A 312 -3.70 12.50 -1.66
N ILE A 313 -4.60 13.01 -2.51
CA ILE A 313 -4.79 14.46 -2.68
C ILE A 313 -6.11 14.86 -2.02
N HIS A 314 -6.07 15.85 -1.14
CA HIS A 314 -7.20 16.41 -0.42
C HIS A 314 -7.35 17.88 -0.80
N ILE A 315 -8.41 18.20 -1.53
CA ILE A 315 -8.71 19.56 -1.97
C ILE A 315 -9.71 20.20 -0.99
N GLY A 316 -9.38 21.38 -0.50
CA GLY A 316 -10.19 22.15 0.42
C GLY A 316 -9.37 22.79 1.53
N ASP A 317 -10.05 23.52 2.41
CA ASP A 317 -9.40 24.12 3.59
C ASP A 317 -8.97 23.02 4.56
N PHE A 318 -7.65 22.98 4.85
CA PHE A 318 -7.11 22.00 5.80
C PHE A 318 -7.77 22.12 7.18
N LEU A 319 -8.14 23.32 7.62
CA LEU A 319 -8.77 23.53 8.90
C LEU A 319 -10.19 22.89 8.98
N GLU A 320 -10.87 22.77 7.84
CA GLU A 320 -12.17 22.10 7.73
C GLU A 320 -12.05 20.60 7.39
N ALA A 321 -10.86 20.16 6.96
CA ALA A 321 -10.65 18.78 6.55
C ALA A 321 -10.93 17.80 7.71
N THR A 322 -11.57 16.67 7.40
CA THR A 322 -11.77 15.58 8.34
C THR A 322 -10.43 14.87 8.61
N THR A 323 -10.05 14.74 9.86
CA THR A 323 -8.82 14.06 10.30
C THR A 323 -9.15 12.85 11.18
N PRO A 324 -8.21 11.94 11.47
CA PRO A 324 -8.45 10.81 12.38
C PRO A 324 -9.02 11.21 13.74
N ALA A 325 -8.68 12.41 14.25
CA ALA A 325 -9.20 12.92 15.53
C ALA A 325 -10.66 13.37 15.47
N THR A 326 -11.17 13.77 14.29
CA THR A 326 -12.54 14.29 14.11
C THR A 326 -13.55 13.23 13.70
N THR A 327 -13.07 12.00 13.44
CA THR A 327 -13.92 10.89 13.00
C THR A 327 -14.19 9.94 14.18
N PRO A 328 -15.45 9.51 14.40
CA PRO A 328 -15.74 8.47 15.38
C PRO A 328 -14.94 7.20 15.07
N ALA A 329 -14.42 6.53 16.09
CA ALA A 329 -13.56 5.33 15.96
C ALA A 329 -14.17 4.18 15.12
N THR A 330 -15.45 4.27 14.78
CA THR A 330 -16.23 3.29 14.00
C THR A 330 -16.21 3.55 12.48
N THR A 331 -15.74 4.74 12.04
CA THR A 331 -15.77 5.09 10.61
C THR A 331 -14.34 5.40 10.13
N PRO A 332 -13.68 4.51 9.40
CA PRO A 332 -12.39 4.83 8.81
C PRO A 332 -12.55 5.96 7.80
N ILE A 333 -11.73 7.00 7.92
CA ILE A 333 -11.59 8.00 6.85
C ILE A 333 -10.88 7.30 5.70
N VAL A 334 -11.60 7.08 4.63
CA VAL A 334 -11.03 6.46 3.43
C VAL A 334 -10.51 7.59 2.55
N SER A 335 -9.21 7.55 2.25
CA SER A 335 -8.61 8.40 1.21
C SER A 335 -9.25 8.10 -0.15
N THR A 336 -9.12 8.97 -1.13
CA THR A 336 -9.55 8.75 -2.52
C THR A 336 -9.00 7.46 -3.15
N MET A 337 -8.00 6.83 -2.51
CA MET A 337 -7.36 5.59 -2.91
C MET A 337 -7.77 4.36 -2.05
N GLY A 338 -8.77 4.49 -1.21
CA GLY A 338 -9.32 3.37 -0.42
C GLY A 338 -8.54 2.98 0.84
N SER A 339 -7.45 3.69 1.18
CA SER A 339 -6.70 3.45 2.42
C SER A 339 -7.16 4.41 3.52
N PRO A 340 -7.25 3.96 4.79
CA PRO A 340 -7.55 4.88 5.89
C PRO A 340 -6.41 5.90 6.05
N MET A 341 -6.77 7.18 6.32
CA MET A 341 -5.80 8.22 6.63
C MET A 341 -5.10 7.89 7.95
N GLY A 342 -3.78 7.75 7.91
CA GLY A 342 -2.95 7.50 9.09
C GLY A 342 -2.68 8.77 9.90
N SER A 343 -2.44 8.62 11.20
CA SER A 343 -1.88 9.69 12.03
C SER A 343 -0.47 10.04 11.53
N PRO A 344 -0.17 11.33 11.27
CA PRO A 344 1.13 11.70 10.72
C PRO A 344 2.24 11.56 11.76
N ASP A 345 3.40 11.11 11.31
CA ASP A 345 4.67 11.17 12.05
C ASP A 345 5.66 12.17 11.43
N ALA A 346 5.34 12.68 10.24
CA ALA A 346 6.01 13.79 9.59
C ALA A 346 5.01 14.76 8.96
N VAL A 347 5.15 16.06 9.22
CA VAL A 347 4.28 17.09 8.66
C VAL A 347 5.14 18.22 8.08
N PHE A 348 4.90 18.52 6.81
CA PHE A 348 5.44 19.69 6.15
C PHE A 348 4.35 20.75 5.95
N ILE A 349 4.61 21.99 6.36
CA ILE A 349 3.74 23.12 6.11
C ILE A 349 4.38 24.01 5.05
N GLY A 350 3.93 23.85 3.79
CA GLY A 350 4.41 24.60 2.63
C GLY A 350 3.66 25.91 2.41
N GLY A 351 2.43 26.02 2.91
CA GLY A 351 1.59 27.21 2.84
C GLY A 351 0.57 27.24 3.97
N HIS A 352 0.39 28.40 4.61
CA HIS A 352 -0.47 28.52 5.80
C HIS A 352 -1.59 29.57 5.67
N GLY A 353 -1.61 30.37 4.62
CA GLY A 353 -2.68 31.37 4.39
C GLY A 353 -2.91 32.38 5.51
N GLY A 354 -1.97 32.54 6.44
CA GLY A 354 -2.12 33.36 7.65
C GLY A 354 -2.50 32.58 8.92
N HIS A 355 -2.82 31.28 8.81
CA HIS A 355 -3.37 30.43 9.88
C HIS A 355 -2.35 29.39 10.38
N LEU A 356 -1.07 29.77 10.52
CA LEU A 356 -0.01 28.83 10.89
C LEU A 356 -0.27 28.16 12.24
N LYS A 357 -0.68 28.95 13.25
CA LYS A 357 -0.93 28.46 14.62
C LYS A 357 -2.11 27.46 14.62
N GLU A 358 -3.21 27.82 14.00
CA GLU A 358 -4.43 26.98 13.92
C GLU A 358 -4.16 25.66 13.17
N ILE A 359 -3.33 25.71 12.13
CA ILE A 359 -2.88 24.50 11.41
C ILE A 359 -2.04 23.63 12.36
N MET A 360 -1.08 24.21 13.09
CA MET A 360 -0.26 23.47 14.03
C MET A 360 -1.09 22.90 15.19
N GLU A 361 -2.05 23.63 15.73
CA GLU A 361 -2.98 23.14 16.74
C GLU A 361 -3.73 21.90 16.25
N LYS A 362 -4.29 21.96 15.04
CA LYS A 362 -5.00 20.83 14.43
C LYS A 362 -4.08 19.63 14.19
N VAL A 363 -2.88 19.85 13.68
CA VAL A 363 -1.87 18.79 13.47
C VAL A 363 -1.54 18.10 14.79
N LEU A 364 -1.35 18.84 15.88
CA LEU A 364 -0.99 18.27 17.17
C LEU A 364 -2.05 17.34 17.78
N THR A 365 -3.31 17.46 17.36
CA THR A 365 -4.37 16.55 17.82
C THR A 365 -4.18 15.13 17.30
N VAL A 366 -3.41 14.94 16.22
CA VAL A 366 -3.24 13.66 15.51
C VAL A 366 -1.78 13.26 15.29
N LEU A 367 -0.84 14.18 15.48
CA LEU A 367 0.59 13.92 15.34
C LEU A 367 1.03 12.85 16.36
N THR A 368 1.84 11.89 15.93
CA THR A 368 2.43 10.88 16.81
C THR A 368 3.33 11.55 17.88
N ASP A 369 3.66 10.82 18.95
CA ASP A 369 4.43 11.41 20.07
C ASP A 369 5.88 11.75 19.67
N ASP A 370 6.45 11.01 18.72
CA ASP A 370 7.77 11.24 18.13
C ASP A 370 7.71 12.05 16.81
N GLY A 371 6.52 12.57 16.47
CA GLY A 371 6.26 13.26 15.21
C GLY A 371 7.00 14.58 15.10
N ILE A 372 7.31 14.97 13.86
CA ILE A 372 8.02 16.20 13.51
C ILE A 372 7.16 17.11 12.62
N ILE A 373 7.22 18.42 12.89
CA ILE A 373 6.64 19.45 12.03
C ILE A 373 7.79 20.26 11.42
N VAL A 374 7.77 20.46 10.11
CA VAL A 374 8.74 21.26 9.36
C VAL A 374 8.03 22.37 8.62
N PHE A 375 8.57 23.57 8.68
CA PHE A 375 8.06 24.77 8.03
C PHE A 375 9.19 25.53 7.35
N ASN A 376 8.97 25.97 6.11
CA ASN A 376 9.92 26.80 5.36
C ASN A 376 9.54 28.29 5.51
N SER A 377 10.24 29.01 6.37
CA SER A 377 10.07 30.43 6.56
C SER A 377 10.86 31.23 5.53
N VAL A 378 10.18 32.05 4.73
CA VAL A 378 10.81 32.95 3.75
C VAL A 378 11.09 34.29 4.46
N THR A 379 12.33 34.68 4.53
CA THR A 379 12.74 35.96 5.09
C THR A 379 12.81 36.99 3.96
N SER A 380 11.97 38.02 3.98
CA SER A 380 12.01 39.08 2.98
C SER A 380 12.00 40.47 3.67
N PRO A 381 12.95 41.37 3.35
CA PRO A 381 12.90 42.72 3.85
C PRO A 381 11.67 43.51 3.39
N LYS A 382 10.96 43.01 2.35
CA LYS A 382 9.84 43.70 1.72
C LYS A 382 8.47 43.18 2.20
N VAL A 383 8.41 42.12 2.98
CA VAL A 383 7.16 41.53 3.48
C VAL A 383 7.03 41.83 4.97
N PRO A 384 5.98 42.58 5.42
CA PRO A 384 5.81 42.97 6.81
C PRO A 384 5.55 41.80 7.76
N THR A 385 5.04 40.67 7.26
CA THR A 385 4.78 39.46 8.05
C THR A 385 6.04 38.61 8.14
N ASN A 386 6.71 38.68 9.31
CA ASN A 386 7.82 37.81 9.62
C ASN A 386 7.28 36.41 9.94
N SER A 387 7.28 35.52 8.94
CA SER A 387 6.82 34.13 9.10
C SER A 387 7.61 33.37 10.17
N ARG A 388 8.84 33.79 10.45
CA ARG A 388 9.63 33.29 11.56
C ARG A 388 9.02 33.67 12.93
N ALA A 389 8.57 34.91 13.10
CA ALA A 389 7.92 35.33 14.33
C ALA A 389 6.61 34.59 14.59
N LEU A 390 5.81 34.38 13.56
CA LEU A 390 4.58 33.56 13.64
C LEU A 390 4.88 32.11 14.10
N TRP A 391 5.96 31.54 13.58
CA TRP A 391 6.39 30.21 14.00
C TRP A 391 6.84 30.18 15.46
N ASP A 392 7.70 31.14 15.88
CA ASP A 392 8.20 31.21 17.23
C ASP A 392 7.07 31.40 18.26
N GLU A 393 6.12 32.29 17.96
CA GLU A 393 4.90 32.51 18.76
C GLU A 393 4.06 31.24 18.85
N ALA A 394 3.76 30.59 17.71
CA ALA A 394 2.99 29.36 17.69
C ALA A 394 3.66 28.24 18.50
N CYS A 395 4.98 28.05 18.34
CA CYS A 395 5.71 27.05 19.12
C CYS A 395 5.69 27.33 20.63
N GLN A 396 5.83 28.60 21.02
CA GLN A 396 5.75 29.00 22.41
C GLN A 396 4.38 28.74 23.01
N ASP A 397 3.32 29.16 22.33
CA ASP A 397 1.94 29.01 22.82
C ASP A 397 1.51 27.54 22.90
N LEU A 398 1.99 26.70 21.97
CA LEU A 398 1.69 25.28 21.90
C LEU A 398 2.65 24.40 22.73
N GLY A 399 3.66 25.02 23.37
CA GLY A 399 4.64 24.30 24.20
C GLY A 399 5.51 23.33 23.41
N LEU A 400 5.84 23.65 22.16
CA LEU A 400 6.64 22.80 21.29
C LEU A 400 8.15 23.05 21.49
N GLN A 401 8.92 21.98 21.39
CA GLN A 401 10.38 22.09 21.35
C GLN A 401 10.83 22.42 19.92
N GLN A 402 11.59 23.50 19.76
CA GLN A 402 12.14 23.85 18.45
C GLN A 402 13.53 23.23 18.25
N GLY A 403 13.77 22.75 17.01
CA GLY A 403 15.10 22.36 16.57
C GLY A 403 15.96 23.56 16.16
N ARG A 404 17.24 23.30 15.85
CA ARG A 404 18.15 24.34 15.34
C ARG A 404 17.74 24.74 13.92
N PRO A 405 17.46 26.02 13.65
CA PRO A 405 17.13 26.51 12.32
C PRO A 405 18.26 26.27 11.30
N LEU A 406 17.89 25.91 10.07
CA LEU A 406 18.82 25.83 8.94
C LEU A 406 18.60 27.04 8.02
N HIS A 407 19.59 27.96 7.97
CA HIS A 407 19.56 29.12 7.09
C HIS A 407 20.13 28.79 5.72
N ILE A 408 19.39 29.13 4.66
CA ILE A 408 19.76 28.85 3.28
C ILE A 408 19.61 30.11 2.44
N GLN A 409 20.67 30.46 1.72
CA GLN A 409 20.68 31.53 0.72
C GLN A 409 20.98 30.91 -0.65
N LEU A 410 20.04 31.03 -1.58
CA LEU A 410 20.22 30.60 -2.96
C LEU A 410 20.30 31.83 -3.87
N ASN A 411 21.48 32.16 -4.34
CA ASN A 411 21.74 33.27 -5.29
C ASN A 411 20.95 34.55 -4.92
N ASP A 412 20.11 35.03 -5.87
CA ASP A 412 19.29 36.24 -5.70
C ASP A 412 17.90 35.99 -5.09
N TYR A 413 17.62 34.74 -4.67
CA TYR A 413 16.36 34.44 -3.99
C TYR A 413 16.38 34.94 -2.55
N ASN A 414 15.21 35.18 -1.97
CA ASN A 414 15.11 35.53 -0.57
C ASN A 414 15.68 34.40 0.30
N PRO A 415 16.37 34.71 1.41
CA PRO A 415 16.82 33.70 2.36
C PRO A 415 15.64 32.89 2.90
N ILE A 416 15.88 31.61 3.10
CA ILE A 416 14.90 30.67 3.66
C ILE A 416 15.47 30.04 4.93
N GLU A 417 14.65 29.95 5.94
CA GLU A 417 14.94 29.15 7.15
C GLU A 417 14.05 27.90 7.13
N ILE A 418 14.67 26.74 7.26
CA ILE A 418 13.94 25.49 7.53
C ILE A 418 13.85 25.35 9.04
N LEU A 419 12.63 25.35 9.55
CA LEU A 419 12.29 25.33 10.96
C LEU A 419 11.67 24.00 11.32
N THR A 420 12.03 23.44 12.47
CA THR A 420 11.52 22.15 12.95
C THR A 420 10.94 22.31 14.36
N ALA A 421 9.87 21.60 14.65
CA ALA A 421 9.28 21.50 15.97
C ALA A 421 8.81 20.08 16.29
N PHE A 422 8.82 19.75 17.59
CA PHE A 422 8.47 18.45 18.13
C PHE A 422 7.56 18.64 19.34
N LYS A 423 6.75 17.62 19.66
CA LYS A 423 6.10 17.58 20.97
C LYS A 423 7.15 17.59 22.08
N SER A 424 6.96 18.45 23.08
CA SER A 424 7.81 18.40 24.26
C SER A 424 7.53 17.10 25.01
N ASN A 425 8.53 16.24 25.14
CA ASN A 425 8.44 15.12 26.06
C ASN A 425 8.28 15.69 27.47
N LYS A 426 7.08 15.62 28.03
CA LYS A 426 6.89 15.81 29.46
C LYS A 426 7.61 14.65 30.14
N LEU A 427 8.82 14.93 30.71
CA LEU A 427 9.52 14.06 31.65
C LEU A 427 8.62 13.74 32.86
#